data_0a826df35be042166bb2ddfd347b299c
#
_entry.id   0a826df35be042166bb2ddfd347b299c
#
_cell.length_a   1.000
_cell.length_b   1.000
_cell.length_c   1.000
_cell.angle_alpha   90.00
_cell.angle_beta   90.00
_cell.angle_gamma   90.00
#
_symmetry.space_group_name_H-M   'P 1'
#
loop_
_entity.id
_entity.type
_entity.pdbx_description
1 polymer ?
#
loop_
_entity_poly.entity_id
_entity_poly.type
_entity_poly.pdbx_seq_one_letter_code
_entity_poly.pdbx_strand_id
1 'polypeptide(L)'
;MMSCSKEYIDRAEQVILHTYNRFQIVLEKGQGVRLYDVEGKEYLDFAAGIAVFALGYNNPKYSQALKDQIDKVIHTSNLYYNIPMIEAAEKLVKASGLSKVFFTNSGTEAIEGAIKVARKYAYLKDGCTDHEIIAMEHSFHGRSLGALSVTGNTHYQEPFKPLIGGVKFAKFNDLESVKAQITDKTCGIIMETVQGEGGIYPADPEFIKGVRKLCDENDILLILDEIQCGMGRTGDMFACQGYGVMPDVMTCAKALGCGVPVGAFVLNEKTANASLVPGDHGTTYGGNPFACAAVSKVFDLFEEEKIVEHVRQITPYLEEKLDALVEKYDFITIRRGKGLMQGLVLEGKPVGEVVTKAIENGLLVISAGSNVLRLVPPLVITEADIDEMIEKLEKSF
;
A
#
# COMPACT_ATOMS: atom_id res chain seq x y z
N MET A 1 -11.43 35.49 -11.13
CA MET A 1 -9.96 35.63 -11.20
C MET A 1 -9.42 34.23 -11.00
N MET A 2 -8.65 33.68 -11.96
CA MET A 2 -7.94 32.42 -11.74
C MET A 2 -6.89 32.69 -10.66
N SER A 3 -6.96 31.95 -9.56
CA SER A 3 -5.95 32.02 -8.51
C SER A 3 -4.71 31.32 -9.03
N CYS A 4 -3.56 31.95 -8.92
CA CYS A 4 -2.28 31.37 -9.35
C CYS A 4 -1.83 30.31 -8.33
N SER A 5 -1.31 29.17 -8.75
CA SER A 5 -0.76 28.12 -7.86
C SER A 5 0.12 28.72 -6.77
N LYS A 6 0.87 29.75 -7.08
CA LYS A 6 1.72 30.45 -6.11
C LYS A 6 0.96 31.00 -4.91
N GLU A 7 -0.22 31.59 -5.10
CA GLU A 7 -1.02 32.13 -3.97
C GLU A 7 -1.44 31.00 -3.02
N TYR A 8 -1.88 29.86 -3.55
CA TYR A 8 -2.26 28.71 -2.71
C TYR A 8 -1.06 28.12 -1.98
N ILE A 9 0.09 28.01 -2.66
CA ILE A 9 1.33 27.51 -2.07
C ILE A 9 1.78 28.43 -0.93
N ASP A 10 1.85 29.74 -1.15
CA ASP A 10 2.27 30.71 -0.14
C ASP A 10 1.36 30.66 1.11
N ARG A 11 0.04 30.48 0.91
CA ARG A 11 -0.92 30.30 2.01
C ARG A 11 -0.74 28.96 2.73
N ALA A 12 -0.48 27.87 1.99
CA ALA A 12 -0.24 26.56 2.56
C ALA A 12 1.01 26.54 3.46
N GLU A 13 2.11 27.17 3.03
CA GLU A 13 3.35 27.24 3.80
C GLU A 13 3.21 28.04 5.12
N GLN A 14 2.18 28.90 5.23
CA GLN A 14 1.90 29.63 6.48
C GLN A 14 1.16 28.78 7.52
N VAL A 15 0.40 27.74 7.11
CA VAL A 15 -0.55 27.05 8.01
C VAL A 15 -0.39 25.53 8.04
N ILE A 16 0.32 24.92 7.10
CA ILE A 16 0.54 23.48 7.04
C ILE A 16 1.97 23.18 7.46
N LEU A 17 2.13 22.30 8.45
CA LEU A 17 3.45 21.87 8.92
C LEU A 17 4.26 21.29 7.75
N HIS A 18 5.47 21.78 7.54
CA HIS A 18 6.37 21.41 6.46
C HIS A 18 7.07 20.08 6.74
N THR A 19 6.36 18.96 6.58
CA THR A 19 6.90 17.58 6.69
C THR A 19 7.11 16.91 5.34
N TYR A 20 6.70 17.56 4.25
CA TYR A 20 6.86 17.10 2.87
C TYR A 20 7.47 18.20 2.01
N ASN A 21 8.45 17.85 1.18
CA ASN A 21 8.91 18.69 0.08
C ASN A 21 7.90 18.59 -1.08
N ARG A 22 6.85 19.43 -1.06
CA ARG A 22 5.77 19.38 -2.05
C ARG A 22 6.23 19.93 -3.39
N PHE A 23 5.84 19.24 -4.47
CA PHE A 23 5.98 19.81 -5.82
C PHE A 23 5.12 21.07 -5.95
N GLN A 24 5.62 22.04 -6.73
CA GLN A 24 5.02 23.38 -6.83
C GLN A 24 3.85 23.42 -7.82
N ILE A 25 2.90 22.48 -7.64
CA ILE A 25 1.65 22.38 -8.39
C ILE A 25 0.46 22.31 -7.41
N VAL A 26 -0.69 22.82 -7.81
CA VAL A 26 -1.92 22.79 -7.00
C VAL A 26 -2.97 22.05 -7.80
N LEU A 27 -3.16 20.76 -7.51
CA LEU A 27 -4.13 19.91 -8.17
C LEU A 27 -5.55 20.22 -7.68
N GLU A 28 -6.49 20.37 -8.60
CA GLU A 28 -7.88 20.76 -8.31
C GLU A 28 -8.89 19.66 -8.62
N LYS A 29 -8.73 18.98 -9.76
CA LYS A 29 -9.68 17.97 -10.23
C LYS A 29 -9.00 16.80 -10.91
N GLY A 30 -9.72 15.66 -11.04
CA GLY A 30 -9.25 14.49 -11.76
C GLY A 30 -10.35 13.84 -12.57
N GLN A 31 -9.97 13.16 -13.65
CA GLN A 31 -10.85 12.36 -14.49
C GLN A 31 -10.08 11.17 -15.08
N GLY A 32 -10.56 9.96 -14.85
CA GLY A 32 -9.88 8.74 -15.30
C GLY A 32 -8.46 8.67 -14.74
N VAL A 33 -7.45 8.66 -15.59
CA VAL A 33 -6.03 8.60 -15.23
C VAL A 33 -5.34 9.96 -15.26
N ARG A 34 -6.11 11.06 -15.28
CA ARG A 34 -5.60 12.42 -15.44
C ARG A 34 -5.98 13.31 -14.26
N LEU A 35 -5.04 14.16 -13.89
CA LEU A 35 -5.23 15.24 -12.92
C LEU A 35 -5.03 16.59 -13.59
N TYR A 36 -5.68 17.61 -13.06
CA TYR A 36 -5.62 18.98 -13.56
C TYR A 36 -5.30 19.93 -12.40
N ASP A 37 -4.41 20.87 -12.64
CA ASP A 37 -4.11 21.92 -11.68
C ASP A 37 -5.07 23.12 -11.80
N VAL A 38 -4.91 24.08 -10.90
CA VAL A 38 -5.73 25.29 -10.86
C VAL A 38 -5.53 26.22 -12.05
N GLU A 39 -4.46 26.07 -12.83
CA GLU A 39 -4.23 26.74 -14.09
C GLU A 39 -4.83 25.99 -15.29
N GLY A 40 -5.38 24.81 -15.06
CA GLY A 40 -5.97 23.94 -16.08
C GLY A 40 -4.96 23.06 -16.84
N LYS A 41 -3.69 23.03 -16.41
CA LYS A 41 -2.70 22.10 -16.99
C LYS A 41 -3.06 20.67 -16.63
N GLU A 42 -3.01 19.80 -17.63
CA GLU A 42 -3.25 18.38 -17.52
C GLU A 42 -1.98 17.61 -17.16
N TYR A 43 -2.15 16.61 -16.28
CA TYR A 43 -1.09 15.66 -15.91
C TYR A 43 -1.62 14.23 -16.06
N LEU A 44 -0.88 13.41 -16.81
CA LEU A 44 -1.06 11.96 -16.83
C LEU A 44 -0.51 11.40 -15.51
N ASP A 45 -1.32 10.65 -14.76
CA ASP A 45 -0.95 10.21 -13.40
C ASP A 45 -0.50 8.76 -13.37
N PHE A 46 0.82 8.56 -13.17
CA PHE A 46 1.45 7.26 -12.91
C PHE A 46 1.91 7.11 -11.44
N ALA A 47 1.36 7.94 -10.54
CA ALA A 47 1.56 7.86 -9.09
C ALA A 47 0.30 7.41 -8.33
N ALA A 48 -0.90 7.72 -8.85
CA ALA A 48 -2.21 7.38 -8.29
C ALA A 48 -2.35 7.71 -6.78
N GLY A 49 -1.77 8.84 -6.32
CA GLY A 49 -1.77 9.17 -4.89
C GLY A 49 -0.98 8.15 -4.04
N ILE A 50 0.10 7.60 -4.56
CA ILE A 50 0.91 6.50 -4.00
C ILE A 50 0.10 5.19 -3.98
N ALA A 51 -0.32 4.73 -5.17
CA ALA A 51 -1.08 3.50 -5.40
C ALA A 51 -2.47 3.45 -4.70
N VAL A 52 -3.12 4.60 -4.53
CA VAL A 52 -4.44 4.71 -3.87
C VAL A 52 -5.60 4.64 -4.88
N PHE A 53 -5.57 5.46 -5.92
CA PHE A 53 -6.66 5.59 -6.90
C PHE A 53 -6.66 4.46 -7.94
N ALA A 54 -6.99 3.23 -7.51
CA ALA A 54 -7.03 2.07 -8.39
C ALA A 54 -8.04 2.20 -9.54
N LEU A 55 -9.24 2.75 -9.27
CA LEU A 55 -10.33 2.93 -10.24
C LEU A 55 -10.19 4.22 -11.07
N GLY A 56 -9.08 4.94 -10.94
CA GLY A 56 -8.95 6.29 -11.52
C GLY A 56 -9.83 7.32 -10.81
N TYR A 57 -9.72 8.56 -11.28
CA TYR A 57 -10.40 9.71 -10.69
C TYR A 57 -11.82 9.85 -11.23
N ASN A 58 -12.74 10.26 -10.34
CA ASN A 58 -14.11 10.60 -10.68
C ASN A 58 -14.88 9.46 -11.41
N ASN A 59 -14.66 8.20 -10.97
CA ASN A 59 -15.47 7.08 -11.44
C ASN A 59 -16.94 7.33 -11.04
N PRO A 60 -17.89 7.42 -12.00
CA PRO A 60 -19.25 7.88 -11.72
C PRO A 60 -20.03 6.93 -10.80
N LYS A 61 -19.84 5.61 -10.94
CA LYS A 61 -20.50 4.61 -10.09
C LYS A 61 -19.98 4.67 -8.66
N TYR A 62 -18.66 4.85 -8.49
CA TYR A 62 -18.04 5.01 -7.18
C TYR A 62 -18.51 6.30 -6.51
N SER A 63 -18.45 7.42 -7.23
CA SER A 63 -18.88 8.71 -6.71
C SER A 63 -20.36 8.72 -6.32
N GLN A 64 -21.23 8.03 -7.07
CA GLN A 64 -22.64 7.93 -6.74
C GLN A 64 -22.87 7.10 -5.47
N ALA A 65 -22.19 5.97 -5.31
CA ALA A 65 -22.31 5.17 -4.09
C ALA A 65 -21.91 5.94 -2.81
N LEU A 66 -20.88 6.80 -2.91
CA LEU A 66 -20.50 7.67 -1.78
C LEU A 66 -21.57 8.72 -1.46
N LYS A 67 -22.15 9.37 -2.49
CA LYS A 67 -23.24 10.32 -2.31
C LYS A 67 -24.46 9.68 -1.67
N ASP A 68 -24.85 8.49 -2.16
CA ASP A 68 -26.00 7.75 -1.62
C ASP A 68 -25.77 7.36 -0.14
N GLN A 69 -24.52 7.08 0.26
CA GLN A 69 -24.21 6.76 1.66
C GLN A 69 -24.19 7.99 2.56
N ILE A 70 -23.76 9.16 2.03
CA ILE A 70 -23.82 10.45 2.76
C ILE A 70 -25.25 10.78 3.13
N ASP A 71 -26.21 10.53 2.23
CA ASP A 71 -27.64 10.80 2.45
C ASP A 71 -28.30 9.84 3.47
N LYS A 72 -27.62 8.75 3.85
CA LYS A 72 -28.10 7.79 4.87
C LYS A 72 -27.47 8.06 6.22
N VAL A 73 -26.32 7.44 6.49
CA VAL A 73 -25.59 7.56 7.74
C VAL A 73 -24.10 7.42 7.50
N ILE A 74 -23.31 8.36 8.03
CA ILE A 74 -21.86 8.40 7.84
C ILE A 74 -21.12 7.62 8.95
N HIS A 75 -21.61 7.72 10.20
CA HIS A 75 -20.95 7.17 11.37
C HIS A 75 -21.95 6.67 12.42
N THR A 76 -21.66 5.51 13.04
CA THR A 76 -22.49 4.91 14.09
C THR A 76 -21.71 4.43 15.31
N SER A 77 -20.37 4.46 15.29
CA SER A 77 -19.45 3.74 16.16
C SER A 77 -19.52 2.19 16.04
N ASN A 78 -18.54 1.50 16.60
CA ASN A 78 -18.49 0.03 16.65
C ASN A 78 -19.34 -0.58 17.79
N LEU A 79 -20.10 0.24 18.50
CA LEU A 79 -21.07 -0.25 19.48
C LEU A 79 -22.34 -0.80 18.83
N TYR A 80 -22.56 -0.49 17.54
CA TYR A 80 -23.73 -0.92 16.78
C TYR A 80 -23.33 -1.57 15.46
N TYR A 81 -24.11 -2.51 15.00
CA TYR A 81 -23.96 -3.07 13.65
C TYR A 81 -24.45 -2.08 12.61
N ASN A 82 -23.79 -2.08 11.44
CA ASN A 82 -24.23 -1.35 10.29
C ASN A 82 -24.07 -2.19 9.00
N ILE A 83 -24.99 -2.04 8.06
CA ILE A 83 -25.03 -2.84 6.83
C ILE A 83 -23.76 -2.68 5.99
N PRO A 84 -23.27 -1.45 5.67
CA PRO A 84 -22.08 -1.29 4.86
C PRO A 84 -20.84 -1.99 5.43
N MET A 85 -20.66 -2.00 6.76
CA MET A 85 -19.52 -2.68 7.39
C MET A 85 -19.61 -4.21 7.22
N ILE A 86 -20.81 -4.78 7.34
CA ILE A 86 -21.03 -6.22 7.16
C ILE A 86 -20.72 -6.61 5.71
N GLU A 87 -21.30 -5.91 4.73
CA GLU A 87 -21.10 -6.17 3.31
C GLU A 87 -19.63 -6.02 2.88
N ALA A 88 -18.96 -4.97 3.37
CA ALA A 88 -17.53 -4.75 3.11
C ALA A 88 -16.67 -5.87 3.71
N ALA A 89 -16.98 -6.32 4.93
CA ALA A 89 -16.28 -7.41 5.60
C ALA A 89 -16.47 -8.74 4.84
N GLU A 90 -17.68 -9.06 4.42
CA GLU A 90 -17.98 -10.27 3.65
C GLU A 90 -17.20 -10.30 2.33
N LYS A 91 -17.17 -9.17 1.59
CA LYS A 91 -16.42 -9.05 0.33
C LYS A 91 -14.91 -9.20 0.56
N LEU A 92 -14.36 -8.55 1.58
CA LEU A 92 -12.94 -8.62 1.89
C LEU A 92 -12.52 -10.02 2.35
N VAL A 93 -13.31 -10.67 3.20
CA VAL A 93 -13.08 -12.08 3.60
C VAL A 93 -13.14 -13.01 2.40
N LYS A 94 -14.18 -12.90 1.55
CA LYS A 94 -14.31 -13.69 0.32
C LYS A 94 -13.10 -13.49 -0.61
N ALA A 95 -12.68 -12.25 -0.82
CA ALA A 95 -11.59 -11.91 -1.74
C ALA A 95 -10.21 -12.36 -1.21
N SER A 96 -9.97 -12.27 0.09
CA SER A 96 -8.70 -12.65 0.71
C SER A 96 -8.58 -14.15 0.99
N GLY A 97 -9.71 -14.86 1.16
CA GLY A 97 -9.72 -16.25 1.64
C GLY A 97 -9.40 -16.38 3.14
N LEU A 98 -9.39 -15.26 3.87
CA LEU A 98 -9.21 -15.23 5.31
C LEU A 98 -10.57 -15.25 6.03
N SER A 99 -10.63 -15.10 7.37
CA SER A 99 -11.81 -15.44 8.17
C SER A 99 -12.51 -14.22 8.81
N LYS A 100 -11.77 -13.27 9.38
CA LYS A 100 -12.31 -12.13 10.13
C LYS A 100 -11.59 -10.85 9.83
N VAL A 101 -12.31 -9.73 9.82
CA VAL A 101 -11.81 -8.38 9.52
C VAL A 101 -11.97 -7.48 10.74
N PHE A 102 -10.97 -6.64 10.98
CA PHE A 102 -11.09 -5.42 11.77
C PHE A 102 -10.76 -4.22 10.89
N PHE A 103 -11.71 -3.30 10.72
CA PHE A 103 -11.50 -2.07 9.97
C PHE A 103 -10.83 -0.99 10.80
N THR A 104 -9.89 -0.27 10.17
CA THR A 104 -9.16 0.87 10.71
C THR A 104 -9.32 2.08 9.77
N ASN A 105 -8.63 3.20 10.05
CA ASN A 105 -8.71 4.40 9.22
C ASN A 105 -7.51 4.56 8.27
N SER A 106 -6.48 3.78 8.46
CA SER A 106 -5.22 3.89 7.72
C SER A 106 -4.45 2.57 7.75
N GLY A 107 -3.46 2.47 6.84
CA GLY A 107 -2.54 1.33 6.82
C GLY A 107 -1.69 1.24 8.10
N THR A 108 -1.21 2.38 8.62
CA THR A 108 -0.42 2.37 9.86
C THR A 108 -1.22 1.82 11.05
N GLU A 109 -2.52 2.14 11.16
CA GLU A 109 -3.39 1.55 12.20
C GLU A 109 -3.64 0.06 11.97
N ALA A 110 -3.71 -0.38 10.72
CA ALA A 110 -3.82 -1.82 10.41
C ALA A 110 -2.57 -2.58 10.87
N ILE A 111 -1.38 -2.01 10.69
CA ILE A 111 -0.11 -2.57 11.18
C ILE A 111 -0.08 -2.59 12.73
N GLU A 112 -0.53 -1.52 13.41
CA GLU A 112 -0.64 -1.50 14.87
C GLU A 112 -1.51 -2.66 15.38
N GLY A 113 -2.65 -2.90 14.70
CA GLY A 113 -3.53 -4.03 15.00
C GLY A 113 -2.84 -5.38 14.78
N ALA A 114 -2.12 -5.55 13.66
CA ALA A 114 -1.40 -6.77 13.34
C ALA A 114 -0.29 -7.09 14.36
N ILE A 115 0.46 -6.08 14.81
CA ILE A 115 1.46 -6.21 15.89
C ILE A 115 0.79 -6.70 17.19
N LYS A 116 -0.35 -6.10 17.55
CA LYS A 116 -1.11 -6.49 18.74
C LYS A 116 -1.65 -7.91 18.63
N VAL A 117 -2.13 -8.32 17.44
CA VAL A 117 -2.56 -9.71 17.18
C VAL A 117 -1.43 -10.68 17.46
N ALA A 118 -0.23 -10.44 16.88
CA ALA A 118 0.91 -11.34 17.04
C ALA A 118 1.35 -11.46 18.50
N ARG A 119 1.48 -10.35 19.21
CA ARG A 119 1.84 -10.34 20.63
C ARG A 119 0.79 -10.99 21.51
N LYS A 120 -0.50 -10.71 21.26
CA LYS A 120 -1.58 -11.32 22.05
C LYS A 120 -1.70 -12.82 21.80
N TYR A 121 -1.52 -13.26 20.54
CA TYR A 121 -1.50 -14.67 20.20
C TYR A 121 -0.44 -15.45 21.00
N ALA A 122 0.79 -14.92 21.03
CA ALA A 122 1.88 -15.54 21.78
C ALA A 122 1.63 -15.46 23.31
N TYR A 123 1.18 -14.32 23.82
CA TYR A 123 0.83 -14.16 25.24
C TYR A 123 -0.20 -15.18 25.71
N LEU A 124 -1.20 -15.50 24.90
CA LEU A 124 -2.21 -16.51 25.26
C LEU A 124 -1.64 -17.94 25.32
N LYS A 125 -0.49 -18.18 24.68
CA LYS A 125 0.19 -19.48 24.69
C LYS A 125 1.05 -19.69 25.94
N ASP A 126 1.77 -18.65 26.37
CA ASP A 126 2.81 -18.81 27.41
C ASP A 126 2.76 -17.81 28.57
N GLY A 127 1.91 -16.76 28.46
CA GLY A 127 1.77 -15.70 29.47
C GLY A 127 2.92 -14.71 29.52
N CYS A 128 3.89 -14.78 28.60
CA CYS A 128 5.05 -13.86 28.53
C CYS A 128 4.69 -12.55 27.83
N THR A 129 5.45 -11.48 28.10
CA THR A 129 5.21 -10.15 27.53
C THR A 129 6.40 -9.58 26.75
N ASP A 130 7.46 -10.36 26.60
CA ASP A 130 8.72 -9.98 25.95
C ASP A 130 8.88 -10.57 24.54
N HIS A 131 7.76 -10.84 23.87
CA HIS A 131 7.71 -11.38 22.53
C HIS A 131 8.30 -10.45 21.48
N GLU A 132 8.96 -11.07 20.50
CA GLU A 132 9.70 -10.42 19.43
C GLU A 132 9.00 -10.57 18.08
N ILE A 133 9.12 -9.53 17.23
CA ILE A 133 8.68 -9.53 15.83
C ILE A 133 9.92 -9.37 14.94
N ILE A 134 10.00 -10.17 13.89
CA ILE A 134 11.00 -10.02 12.84
C ILE A 134 10.36 -9.22 11.70
N ALA A 135 11.00 -8.13 11.32
CA ALA A 135 10.66 -7.30 10.16
C ALA A 135 11.79 -7.34 9.13
N MET A 136 11.56 -6.81 7.93
CA MET A 136 12.58 -6.80 6.87
C MET A 136 13.31 -5.46 6.82
N GLU A 137 14.62 -5.50 6.56
CA GLU A 137 15.40 -4.32 6.21
C GLU A 137 14.76 -3.64 5.00
N HIS A 138 14.83 -2.30 4.93
CA HIS A 138 14.23 -1.47 3.88
C HIS A 138 12.71 -1.54 3.75
N SER A 139 12.00 -2.19 4.68
CA SER A 139 10.55 -2.22 4.70
C SER A 139 9.94 -0.86 5.07
N PHE A 140 8.66 -0.69 4.72
CA PHE A 140 7.87 0.45 5.15
C PHE A 140 6.46 -0.01 5.56
N HIS A 141 6.15 0.15 6.85
CA HIS A 141 4.87 -0.28 7.42
C HIS A 141 4.05 0.87 8.03
N GLY A 142 4.61 2.08 8.10
CA GLY A 142 3.88 3.26 8.59
C GLY A 142 4.71 4.19 9.46
N ARG A 143 4.05 5.22 10.01
CA ARG A 143 4.66 6.33 10.76
C ARG A 143 4.21 6.44 12.22
N SER A 144 3.19 5.71 12.68
CA SER A 144 2.90 5.57 14.11
C SER A 144 4.02 4.82 14.82
N LEU A 145 4.23 5.01 16.12
CA LEU A 145 5.41 4.47 16.81
C LEU A 145 5.53 2.95 16.72
N GLY A 146 4.43 2.19 16.78
CA GLY A 146 4.47 0.74 16.59
C GLY A 146 4.79 0.34 15.16
N ALA A 147 4.11 0.93 14.16
CA ALA A 147 4.40 0.69 12.74
C ALA A 147 5.81 1.16 12.34
N LEU A 148 6.27 2.29 12.91
CA LEU A 148 7.64 2.77 12.72
C LEU A 148 8.66 1.80 13.28
N SER A 149 8.35 1.13 14.39
CA SER A 149 9.24 0.16 15.01
C SER A 149 9.55 -1.04 14.12
N VAL A 150 8.59 -1.46 13.29
CA VAL A 150 8.75 -2.56 12.33
C VAL A 150 9.12 -2.07 10.91
N THR A 151 9.27 -0.75 10.71
CA THR A 151 9.76 -0.15 9.46
C THR A 151 11.29 -0.18 9.42
N GLY A 152 11.87 -0.95 8.50
CA GLY A 152 13.31 -1.23 8.41
C GLY A 152 14.14 -0.08 7.83
N ASN A 153 13.98 1.14 8.36
CA ASN A 153 14.71 2.33 7.94
C ASN A 153 15.16 3.15 9.14
N THR A 154 16.45 3.11 9.43
CA THR A 154 17.06 3.79 10.58
C THR A 154 16.89 5.30 10.54
N HIS A 155 16.91 5.92 9.35
CA HIS A 155 16.70 7.36 9.19
C HIS A 155 15.32 7.80 9.71
N TYR A 156 14.29 6.97 9.50
CA TYR A 156 12.94 7.26 10.00
C TYR A 156 12.80 7.01 11.50
N GLN A 157 13.56 6.06 12.06
CA GLN A 157 13.45 5.63 13.44
C GLN A 157 14.23 6.50 14.42
N GLU A 158 15.44 6.94 14.04
CA GLU A 158 16.44 7.53 14.95
C GLU A 158 15.90 8.69 15.81
N PRO A 159 15.20 9.69 15.25
CA PRO A 159 14.69 10.82 16.02
C PRO A 159 13.58 10.48 17.02
N PHE A 160 13.00 9.27 16.94
CA PHE A 160 11.79 8.88 17.69
C PHE A 160 12.04 7.75 18.70
N LYS A 161 13.30 7.42 18.97
CA LYS A 161 13.66 6.43 20.00
C LYS A 161 13.38 6.97 21.40
N PRO A 162 12.95 6.10 22.39
CA PRO A 162 12.81 4.65 22.25
C PRO A 162 11.53 4.26 21.51
N LEU A 163 11.62 3.23 20.66
CA LEU A 163 10.49 2.59 20.00
C LEU A 163 9.91 1.46 20.86
N ILE A 164 8.91 0.69 20.35
CA ILE A 164 8.19 -0.32 21.16
C ILE A 164 9.03 -1.50 21.65
N GLY A 165 10.28 -1.66 21.23
CA GLY A 165 11.14 -2.80 21.60
C GLY A 165 10.68 -4.16 21.03
N GLY A 166 11.53 -5.18 21.18
CA GLY A 166 11.23 -6.54 20.71
C GLY A 166 11.09 -6.62 19.18
N VAL A 167 11.82 -5.81 18.42
CA VAL A 167 11.82 -5.88 16.95
C VAL A 167 13.24 -6.18 16.47
N LYS A 168 13.34 -7.17 15.59
CA LYS A 168 14.57 -7.57 14.90
C LYS A 168 14.41 -7.39 13.41
N PHE A 169 15.51 -7.18 12.70
CA PHE A 169 15.50 -7.01 11.25
C PHE A 169 16.29 -8.12 10.56
N ALA A 170 15.73 -8.65 9.48
CA ALA A 170 16.34 -9.61 8.59
C ALA A 170 16.45 -9.03 7.17
N LYS A 171 17.40 -9.52 6.39
CA LYS A 171 17.53 -9.13 4.99
C LYS A 171 16.38 -9.70 4.17
N PHE A 172 15.77 -8.84 3.35
CA PHE A 172 14.74 -9.28 2.40
C PHE A 172 15.35 -10.18 1.31
N ASN A 173 14.63 -11.22 0.92
CA ASN A 173 15.08 -12.27 0.00
C ASN A 173 16.31 -13.08 0.49
N ASP A 174 16.56 -13.11 1.80
CA ASP A 174 17.58 -13.93 2.43
C ASP A 174 16.96 -14.78 3.56
N LEU A 175 16.59 -16.02 3.25
CA LEU A 175 15.91 -16.91 4.19
C LEU A 175 16.79 -17.28 5.40
N GLU A 176 18.10 -17.41 5.21
CA GLU A 176 19.03 -17.70 6.31
C GLU A 176 19.15 -16.49 7.26
N SER A 177 19.08 -15.27 6.74
CA SER A 177 19.01 -14.07 7.57
C SER A 177 17.74 -14.06 8.45
N VAL A 178 16.58 -14.45 7.90
CA VAL A 178 15.34 -14.58 8.67
C VAL A 178 15.47 -15.64 9.75
N LYS A 179 15.95 -16.82 9.39
CA LYS A 179 16.13 -17.96 10.29
C LYS A 179 17.07 -17.65 11.46
N ALA A 180 18.13 -16.87 11.21
CA ALA A 180 19.09 -16.45 12.24
C ALA A 180 18.47 -15.51 13.30
N GLN A 181 17.35 -14.83 13.00
CA GLN A 181 16.66 -13.95 13.95
C GLN A 181 15.60 -14.68 14.79
N ILE A 182 15.18 -15.89 14.42
CA ILE A 182 14.16 -16.63 15.15
C ILE A 182 14.69 -17.08 16.50
N THR A 183 13.94 -16.82 17.56
CA THR A 183 14.18 -17.28 18.92
C THR A 183 12.90 -17.86 19.52
N ASP A 184 12.97 -18.40 20.72
CA ASP A 184 11.82 -18.86 21.51
C ASP A 184 10.83 -17.76 21.85
N LYS A 185 11.23 -16.47 21.74
CA LYS A 185 10.39 -15.29 21.93
C LYS A 185 9.74 -14.76 20.66
N THR A 186 10.11 -15.26 19.50
CA THR A 186 9.55 -14.79 18.24
C THR A 186 8.06 -15.11 18.15
N CYS A 187 7.21 -14.09 17.98
CA CYS A 187 5.76 -14.25 17.85
C CYS A 187 5.23 -14.03 16.42
N GLY A 188 6.01 -13.38 15.57
CA GLY A 188 5.60 -13.13 14.19
C GLY A 188 6.73 -12.62 13.30
N ILE A 189 6.53 -12.80 12.01
CA ILE A 189 7.34 -12.22 10.93
C ILE A 189 6.44 -11.31 10.12
N ILE A 190 6.82 -10.04 9.95
CA ILE A 190 6.10 -9.06 9.11
C ILE A 190 6.92 -8.72 7.88
N MET A 191 6.28 -8.74 6.71
CA MET A 191 6.91 -8.36 5.45
C MET A 191 5.89 -7.90 4.41
N GLU A 192 6.36 -7.11 3.43
CA GLU A 192 5.64 -6.82 2.19
C GLU A 192 5.93 -7.95 1.18
N THR A 193 4.98 -8.26 0.29
CA THR A 193 5.24 -9.17 -0.84
C THR A 193 6.00 -8.47 -1.98
N VAL A 194 5.90 -7.14 -2.04
CA VAL A 194 6.74 -6.25 -2.84
C VAL A 194 7.08 -5.05 -1.98
N GLN A 195 8.34 -4.86 -1.61
CA GLN A 195 8.78 -3.67 -0.89
C GLN A 195 8.61 -2.42 -1.76
N GLY A 196 7.59 -1.61 -1.44
CA GLY A 196 7.25 -0.44 -2.24
C GLY A 196 8.20 0.72 -2.01
N GLU A 197 8.26 1.22 -0.80
CA GLU A 197 9.12 2.36 -0.42
C GLU A 197 10.60 2.00 -0.41
N GLY A 198 10.95 0.74 -0.19
CA GLY A 198 12.31 0.23 -0.23
C GLY A 198 12.97 0.24 -1.62
N GLY A 199 12.19 0.47 -2.69
CA GLY A 199 12.71 0.57 -4.06
C GLY A 199 12.16 -0.49 -5.03
N ILE A 200 10.93 -0.89 -4.87
CA ILE A 200 10.20 -1.84 -5.73
C ILE A 200 10.92 -3.18 -5.84
N TYR A 201 11.06 -3.86 -4.70
CA TYR A 201 11.65 -5.21 -4.63
C TYR A 201 10.57 -6.28 -4.44
N PRO A 202 10.23 -7.09 -5.46
CA PRO A 202 9.39 -8.28 -5.28
C PRO A 202 10.08 -9.33 -4.40
N ALA A 203 9.30 -10.05 -3.61
CA ALA A 203 9.79 -11.23 -2.92
C ALA A 203 10.09 -12.35 -3.92
N ASP A 204 11.19 -13.06 -3.72
CA ASP A 204 11.45 -14.30 -4.45
C ASP A 204 10.44 -15.37 -4.02
N PRO A 205 9.88 -16.16 -4.97
CA PRO A 205 8.88 -17.18 -4.63
C PRO A 205 9.35 -18.19 -3.60
N GLU A 206 10.61 -18.59 -3.66
CA GLU A 206 11.19 -19.54 -2.70
C GLU A 206 11.42 -18.90 -1.33
N PHE A 207 11.75 -17.60 -1.29
CA PHE A 207 11.89 -16.84 -0.05
C PHE A 207 10.58 -16.78 0.73
N ILE A 208 9.49 -16.28 0.11
CA ILE A 208 8.20 -16.13 0.80
C ILE A 208 7.61 -17.47 1.23
N LYS A 209 7.74 -18.53 0.42
CA LYS A 209 7.35 -19.90 0.78
C LYS A 209 8.20 -20.43 1.94
N GLY A 210 9.50 -20.15 1.92
CA GLY A 210 10.42 -20.49 3.00
C GLY A 210 10.05 -19.78 4.32
N VAL A 211 9.73 -18.50 4.26
CA VAL A 211 9.25 -17.74 5.44
C VAL A 211 7.93 -18.32 5.97
N ARG A 212 6.96 -18.66 5.12
CA ARG A 212 5.73 -19.34 5.54
C ARG A 212 6.03 -20.64 6.26
N LYS A 213 6.91 -21.47 5.70
CA LYS A 213 7.33 -22.75 6.30
C LYS A 213 7.99 -22.54 7.67
N LEU A 214 8.89 -21.57 7.80
CA LEU A 214 9.51 -21.22 9.09
C LEU A 214 8.46 -20.82 10.13
N CYS A 215 7.44 -20.04 9.72
CA CYS A 215 6.34 -19.68 10.61
C CYS A 215 5.54 -20.90 11.07
N ASP A 216 5.24 -21.82 10.17
CA ASP A 216 4.50 -23.05 10.48
C ASP A 216 5.29 -23.98 11.44
N GLU A 217 6.59 -24.17 11.17
CA GLU A 217 7.47 -25.02 11.97
C GLU A 217 7.71 -24.49 13.40
N ASN A 218 7.66 -23.19 13.59
CA ASN A 218 7.91 -22.54 14.88
C ASN A 218 6.62 -22.06 15.58
N ASP A 219 5.43 -22.29 14.98
CA ASP A 219 4.13 -21.81 15.45
C ASP A 219 4.14 -20.30 15.77
N ILE A 220 4.71 -19.49 14.84
CA ILE A 220 4.73 -18.02 14.84
C ILE A 220 3.87 -17.50 13.69
N LEU A 221 3.42 -16.26 13.76
CA LEU A 221 2.50 -15.70 12.77
C LEU A 221 3.23 -15.09 11.58
N LEU A 222 2.75 -15.37 10.37
CA LEU A 222 3.12 -14.62 9.17
C LEU A 222 2.15 -13.45 8.97
N ILE A 223 2.69 -12.24 9.00
CA ILE A 223 1.97 -10.99 8.74
C ILE A 223 2.40 -10.50 7.36
N LEU A 224 1.49 -10.46 6.39
CA LEU A 224 1.75 -9.89 5.07
C LEU A 224 1.12 -8.51 4.93
N ASP A 225 1.96 -7.53 4.66
CA ASP A 225 1.55 -6.16 4.38
C ASP A 225 1.18 -6.02 2.90
N GLU A 226 -0.12 -6.01 2.64
CA GLU A 226 -0.72 -5.83 1.30
C GLU A 226 -1.22 -4.39 1.06
N ILE A 227 -0.78 -3.43 1.88
CA ILE A 227 -1.26 -2.04 1.81
C ILE A 227 -0.95 -1.40 0.46
N GLN A 228 0.23 -1.64 -0.11
CA GLN A 228 0.61 -1.07 -1.40
C GLN A 228 0.50 -2.08 -2.55
N CYS A 229 0.85 -3.33 -2.32
CA CYS A 229 0.92 -4.38 -3.35
C CYS A 229 -0.40 -5.15 -3.54
N GLY A 230 -1.35 -5.02 -2.63
CA GLY A 230 -2.67 -5.66 -2.72
C GLY A 230 -3.64 -4.93 -3.67
N MET A 231 -4.90 -5.33 -3.58
CA MET A 231 -6.01 -4.76 -4.35
C MET A 231 -5.71 -4.70 -5.87
N GLY A 232 -5.40 -5.85 -6.46
CA GLY A 232 -5.23 -6.00 -7.91
C GLY A 232 -3.90 -5.50 -8.48
N ARG A 233 -3.11 -4.73 -7.73
CA ARG A 233 -1.90 -4.03 -8.18
C ARG A 233 -0.88 -4.92 -8.88
N THR A 234 -0.69 -6.14 -8.39
CA THR A 234 0.31 -7.11 -8.88
C THR A 234 -0.26 -8.15 -9.86
N GLY A 235 -1.53 -8.01 -10.26
CA GLY A 235 -2.22 -8.96 -11.13
C GLY A 235 -3.00 -10.05 -10.38
N ASP A 236 -2.97 -10.03 -9.06
CA ASP A 236 -3.82 -10.84 -8.19
C ASP A 236 -4.57 -9.92 -7.22
N MET A 237 -5.75 -10.33 -6.70
CA MET A 237 -6.49 -9.46 -5.77
C MET A 237 -5.63 -9.07 -4.58
N PHE A 238 -4.90 -10.03 -4.00
CA PHE A 238 -3.83 -9.81 -3.05
C PHE A 238 -2.56 -10.49 -3.55
N ALA A 239 -1.42 -9.82 -3.46
CA ALA A 239 -0.17 -10.29 -4.06
C ALA A 239 0.28 -11.65 -3.52
N CYS A 240 -0.03 -11.96 -2.27
CA CYS A 240 0.26 -13.27 -1.64
C CYS A 240 -0.41 -14.43 -2.37
N GLN A 241 -1.56 -14.22 -3.00
CA GLN A 241 -2.27 -15.26 -3.76
C GLN A 241 -1.46 -15.72 -4.98
N GLY A 242 -0.79 -14.79 -5.67
CA GLY A 242 0.09 -15.10 -6.79
C GLY A 242 1.34 -15.90 -6.40
N TYR A 243 1.72 -15.90 -5.12
CA TYR A 243 2.78 -16.73 -4.56
C TYR A 243 2.27 -18.08 -4.04
N GLY A 244 0.95 -18.25 -3.94
CA GLY A 244 0.34 -19.43 -3.30
C GLY A 244 0.61 -19.49 -1.78
N VAL A 245 0.81 -18.34 -1.13
CA VAL A 245 1.10 -18.23 0.29
C VAL A 245 -0.04 -17.53 1.01
N MET A 246 -0.59 -18.16 2.04
CA MET A 246 -1.63 -17.57 2.87
C MET A 246 -1.03 -17.07 4.20
N PRO A 247 -1.24 -15.79 4.55
CA PRO A 247 -0.78 -15.26 5.83
C PRO A 247 -1.71 -15.66 6.98
N ASP A 248 -1.21 -15.52 8.20
CA ASP A 248 -2.04 -15.57 9.41
C ASP A 248 -2.77 -14.24 9.63
N VAL A 249 -2.10 -13.13 9.26
CA VAL A 249 -2.62 -11.76 9.32
C VAL A 249 -2.25 -11.05 8.03
N MET A 250 -3.21 -10.41 7.38
CA MET A 250 -3.00 -9.54 6.22
C MET A 250 -3.42 -8.12 6.57
N THR A 251 -2.61 -7.13 6.20
CA THR A 251 -3.00 -5.71 6.32
C THR A 251 -3.28 -5.11 4.96
N CYS A 252 -4.30 -4.29 4.85
CA CYS A 252 -4.66 -3.58 3.62
C CYS A 252 -5.18 -2.16 3.90
N ALA A 253 -5.02 -1.27 2.92
CA ALA A 253 -5.48 0.12 2.92
C ALA A 253 -5.43 0.69 1.50
N LYS A 254 -5.12 1.97 1.33
CA LYS A 254 -4.91 2.62 0.01
C LYS A 254 -6.04 2.33 -0.97
N ALA A 255 -5.79 1.46 -1.97
CA ALA A 255 -6.77 1.09 -2.99
C ALA A 255 -8.02 0.39 -2.41
N LEU A 256 -7.96 -0.13 -1.18
CA LEU A 256 -9.13 -0.65 -0.47
C LEU A 256 -10.27 0.37 -0.40
N GLY A 257 -9.95 1.63 -0.14
CA GLY A 257 -10.91 2.74 -0.09
C GLY A 257 -10.90 3.63 -1.32
N CYS A 258 -9.95 3.43 -2.25
CA CYS A 258 -9.81 4.20 -3.51
C CYS A 258 -9.98 5.73 -3.32
N GLY A 259 -9.28 6.29 -2.30
CA GLY A 259 -9.30 7.70 -1.94
C GLY A 259 -10.02 8.02 -0.62
N VAL A 260 -10.98 7.20 -0.20
CA VAL A 260 -11.56 7.31 1.15
C VAL A 260 -10.59 6.68 2.17
N PRO A 261 -10.23 7.40 3.26
CA PRO A 261 -9.36 6.86 4.29
C PRO A 261 -9.97 5.63 4.97
N VAL A 262 -9.33 4.49 4.77
CA VAL A 262 -9.68 3.21 5.39
C VAL A 262 -8.47 2.29 5.38
N GLY A 263 -8.38 1.45 6.38
CA GLY A 263 -7.49 0.30 6.44
C GLY A 263 -8.20 -0.88 7.06
N ALA A 264 -7.57 -2.03 7.03
CA ALA A 264 -8.05 -3.21 7.71
C ALA A 264 -6.89 -4.17 8.01
N PHE A 265 -7.03 -4.95 9.06
CA PHE A 265 -6.30 -6.19 9.19
C PHE A 265 -7.28 -7.37 9.17
N VAL A 266 -6.88 -8.41 8.46
CA VAL A 266 -7.70 -9.59 8.18
C VAL A 266 -7.00 -10.80 8.74
N LEU A 267 -7.70 -11.63 9.47
CA LEU A 267 -7.19 -12.76 10.23
C LEU A 267 -7.64 -14.08 9.62
N ASN A 268 -6.77 -15.10 9.60
CA ASN A 268 -7.21 -16.46 9.38
C ASN A 268 -8.00 -17.00 10.58
N GLU A 269 -8.61 -18.17 10.47
CA GLU A 269 -9.44 -18.75 11.51
C GLU A 269 -8.65 -19.00 12.82
N LYS A 270 -7.41 -19.46 12.72
CA LYS A 270 -6.51 -19.71 13.87
C LYS A 270 -6.30 -18.43 14.69
N THR A 271 -5.89 -17.34 14.04
CA THR A 271 -5.62 -16.08 14.73
C THR A 271 -6.89 -15.37 15.18
N ALA A 272 -7.99 -15.47 14.43
CA ALA A 272 -9.27 -14.90 14.81
C ALA A 272 -9.85 -15.51 16.11
N ASN A 273 -9.57 -16.79 16.34
CA ASN A 273 -10.06 -17.51 17.54
C ASN A 273 -9.09 -17.43 18.73
N ALA A 274 -7.84 -17.07 18.52
CA ALA A 274 -6.79 -17.13 19.55
C ALA A 274 -5.96 -15.84 19.64
N SER A 275 -6.58 -14.66 19.49
CA SER A 275 -5.90 -13.38 19.65
C SER A 275 -6.75 -12.35 20.38
N LEU A 276 -7.20 -11.30 19.70
CA LEU A 276 -7.91 -10.18 20.31
C LEU A 276 -9.34 -10.55 20.71
N VAL A 277 -9.73 -10.10 21.90
CA VAL A 277 -11.10 -10.25 22.46
C VAL A 277 -11.68 -8.86 22.78
N PRO A 278 -13.00 -8.75 23.07
CA PRO A 278 -13.61 -7.46 23.44
C PRO A 278 -12.82 -6.74 24.54
N GLY A 279 -12.46 -5.47 24.27
CA GLY A 279 -11.65 -4.61 25.15
C GLY A 279 -10.16 -4.54 24.81
N ASP A 280 -9.61 -5.44 24.00
CA ASP A 280 -8.18 -5.44 23.68
C ASP A 280 -7.78 -4.38 22.62
N HIS A 281 -8.69 -4.08 21.71
CA HIS A 281 -8.45 -3.14 20.61
C HIS A 281 -9.73 -2.40 20.23
N GLY A 282 -9.58 -1.18 19.69
CA GLY A 282 -10.71 -0.35 19.33
C GLY A 282 -10.33 0.81 18.43
N THR A 283 -11.34 1.40 17.80
CA THR A 283 -11.23 2.58 16.95
C THR A 283 -12.57 3.33 16.96
N THR A 284 -12.53 4.64 16.93
CA THR A 284 -13.75 5.45 16.85
C THR A 284 -14.38 5.37 15.46
N TYR A 285 -13.58 5.52 14.41
CA TYR A 285 -14.07 5.67 13.03
C TYR A 285 -13.89 4.44 12.15
N GLY A 286 -13.00 3.50 12.49
CA GLY A 286 -12.80 2.29 11.69
C GLY A 286 -14.08 1.48 11.58
N GLY A 287 -14.47 1.06 10.38
CA GLY A 287 -15.73 0.38 10.11
C GLY A 287 -16.95 1.29 10.00
N ASN A 288 -16.75 2.62 9.89
CA ASN A 288 -17.90 3.52 9.71
C ASN A 288 -18.62 3.24 8.37
N PRO A 289 -19.95 3.48 8.32
CA PRO A 289 -20.75 3.18 7.13
C PRO A 289 -20.25 3.83 5.84
N PHE A 290 -19.74 5.06 5.90
CA PHE A 290 -19.27 5.78 4.71
C PHE A 290 -17.99 5.12 4.12
N ALA A 291 -16.98 4.85 4.95
CA ALA A 291 -15.77 4.18 4.50
C ALA A 291 -16.04 2.74 4.03
N CYS A 292 -16.93 2.03 4.71
CA CYS A 292 -17.28 0.66 4.32
C CYS A 292 -18.14 0.60 3.05
N ALA A 293 -19.00 1.58 2.79
CA ALA A 293 -19.70 1.72 1.50
C ALA A 293 -18.69 1.93 0.35
N ALA A 294 -17.63 2.73 0.59
CA ALA A 294 -16.54 2.89 -0.35
C ALA A 294 -15.85 1.56 -0.64
N VAL A 295 -15.44 0.82 0.39
CA VAL A 295 -14.80 -0.50 0.28
C VAL A 295 -15.70 -1.48 -0.48
N SER A 296 -16.96 -1.58 -0.09
CA SER A 296 -17.94 -2.46 -0.75
C SER A 296 -18.04 -2.15 -2.24
N LYS A 297 -18.13 -0.84 -2.59
CA LYS A 297 -18.24 -0.43 -3.99
C LYS A 297 -16.96 -0.63 -4.79
N VAL A 298 -15.78 -0.52 -4.16
CA VAL A 298 -14.50 -0.87 -4.81
C VAL A 298 -14.51 -2.33 -5.24
N PHE A 299 -14.88 -3.27 -4.35
CA PHE A 299 -14.96 -4.70 -4.71
C PHE A 299 -15.97 -4.96 -5.83
N ASP A 300 -17.15 -4.31 -5.81
CA ASP A 300 -18.13 -4.46 -6.89
C ASP A 300 -17.55 -4.03 -8.23
N LEU A 301 -16.89 -2.88 -8.29
CA LEU A 301 -16.30 -2.35 -9.52
C LEU A 301 -15.09 -3.19 -9.99
N PHE A 302 -14.31 -3.74 -9.07
CA PHE A 302 -13.23 -4.66 -9.42
C PHE A 302 -13.75 -5.92 -10.13
N GLU A 303 -14.91 -6.45 -9.69
CA GLU A 303 -15.57 -7.59 -10.32
C GLU A 303 -16.26 -7.19 -11.63
N GLU A 304 -17.08 -6.11 -11.62
CA GLU A 304 -17.83 -5.63 -12.78
C GLU A 304 -16.92 -5.24 -13.96
N GLU A 305 -15.83 -4.54 -13.69
CA GLU A 305 -14.90 -3.99 -14.68
C GLU A 305 -13.69 -4.91 -14.93
N LYS A 306 -13.64 -6.08 -14.26
CA LYS A 306 -12.58 -7.09 -14.39
C LYS A 306 -11.17 -6.51 -14.20
N ILE A 307 -11.01 -5.67 -13.17
CA ILE A 307 -9.78 -4.91 -12.96
C ILE A 307 -8.54 -5.80 -12.83
N VAL A 308 -8.64 -6.92 -12.10
CA VAL A 308 -7.50 -7.84 -11.92
C VAL A 308 -7.06 -8.48 -13.23
N GLU A 309 -8.02 -8.91 -14.04
CA GLU A 309 -7.78 -9.47 -15.39
C GLU A 309 -7.17 -8.41 -16.31
N HIS A 310 -7.67 -7.18 -16.26
CA HIS A 310 -7.12 -6.06 -17.03
C HIS A 310 -5.65 -5.81 -16.65
N VAL A 311 -5.33 -5.78 -15.36
CA VAL A 311 -3.93 -5.63 -14.90
C VAL A 311 -3.03 -6.74 -15.46
N ARG A 312 -3.50 -8.00 -15.44
CA ARG A 312 -2.73 -9.12 -16.04
C ARG A 312 -2.49 -8.95 -17.54
N GLN A 313 -3.48 -8.40 -18.25
CA GLN A 313 -3.41 -8.21 -19.71
C GLN A 313 -2.50 -7.05 -20.10
N ILE A 314 -2.56 -5.93 -19.38
CA ILE A 314 -1.81 -4.72 -19.70
C ILE A 314 -0.34 -4.75 -19.21
N THR A 315 -0.05 -5.54 -18.16
CA THR A 315 1.29 -5.63 -17.56
C THR A 315 2.38 -5.97 -18.57
N PRO A 316 2.25 -7.00 -19.44
CA PRO A 316 3.31 -7.32 -20.41
C PRO A 316 3.64 -6.16 -21.34
N TYR A 317 2.65 -5.39 -21.77
CA TYR A 317 2.85 -4.22 -22.60
C TYR A 317 3.65 -3.12 -21.87
N LEU A 318 3.29 -2.83 -20.61
CA LEU A 318 4.04 -1.88 -19.79
C LEU A 318 5.49 -2.34 -19.59
N GLU A 319 5.68 -3.62 -19.28
CA GLU A 319 7.00 -4.20 -19.04
C GLU A 319 7.89 -4.12 -20.29
N GLU A 320 7.36 -4.47 -21.47
CA GLU A 320 8.07 -4.36 -22.75
C GLU A 320 8.54 -2.91 -23.01
N LYS A 321 7.65 -1.92 -22.81
CA LYS A 321 8.01 -0.51 -23.01
C LYS A 321 9.07 -0.03 -22.01
N LEU A 322 9.01 -0.47 -20.78
CA LEU A 322 10.00 -0.11 -19.76
C LEU A 322 11.34 -0.83 -19.99
N ASP A 323 11.33 -2.08 -20.44
CA ASP A 323 12.55 -2.83 -20.80
C ASP A 323 13.24 -2.18 -22.01
N ALA A 324 12.49 -1.68 -22.98
CA ALA A 324 13.04 -0.89 -24.10
C ALA A 324 13.75 0.39 -23.63
N LEU A 325 13.30 1.03 -22.53
CA LEU A 325 14.03 2.16 -21.94
C LEU A 325 15.34 1.72 -21.29
N VAL A 326 15.37 0.55 -20.63
CA VAL A 326 16.60 -0.02 -20.06
C VAL A 326 17.62 -0.30 -21.16
N GLU A 327 17.19 -0.83 -22.31
CA GLU A 327 18.08 -1.09 -23.46
C GLU A 327 18.57 0.20 -24.13
N LYS A 328 17.75 1.26 -24.11
CA LYS A 328 18.03 2.53 -24.81
C LYS A 328 18.95 3.48 -24.04
N TYR A 329 18.87 3.47 -22.71
CA TYR A 329 19.52 4.47 -21.86
C TYR A 329 20.45 3.82 -20.83
N ASP A 330 21.75 4.00 -20.96
CA ASP A 330 22.79 3.42 -20.08
C ASP A 330 22.61 3.76 -18.60
N PHE A 331 21.97 4.89 -18.28
CA PHE A 331 21.72 5.28 -16.89
C PHE A 331 20.50 4.61 -16.27
N ILE A 332 19.70 3.86 -17.03
CA ILE A 332 18.61 3.02 -16.52
C ILE A 332 19.14 1.59 -16.45
N THR A 333 19.56 1.16 -15.27
CA THR A 333 20.33 -0.09 -15.15
C THR A 333 19.48 -1.34 -15.05
N ILE A 334 18.28 -1.22 -14.49
CA ILE A 334 17.37 -2.37 -14.32
C ILE A 334 15.93 -1.89 -14.13
N ARG A 335 14.97 -2.62 -14.73
CA ARG A 335 13.57 -2.62 -14.35
C ARG A 335 13.29 -3.72 -13.33
N ARG A 336 12.45 -3.44 -12.35
CA ARG A 336 11.92 -4.43 -11.41
C ARG A 336 10.50 -4.08 -11.00
N GLY A 337 9.74 -5.08 -10.58
CA GLY A 337 8.36 -4.89 -10.16
C GLY A 337 7.49 -6.10 -10.46
N LYS A 338 6.19 -5.95 -10.22
CA LYS A 338 5.17 -6.96 -10.49
C LYS A 338 3.84 -6.26 -10.81
N GLY A 339 3.18 -6.64 -11.89
CA GLY A 339 1.94 -6.00 -12.32
C GLY A 339 2.13 -4.53 -12.65
N LEU A 340 1.24 -3.68 -12.17
CA LEU A 340 1.32 -2.22 -12.31
C LEU A 340 2.04 -1.54 -11.13
N MET A 341 2.99 -2.22 -10.51
CA MET A 341 3.92 -1.70 -9.52
C MET A 341 5.33 -1.89 -10.05
N GLN A 342 5.84 -0.89 -10.79
CA GLN A 342 7.09 -0.96 -11.54
C GLN A 342 8.09 0.09 -11.06
N GLY A 343 9.37 -0.21 -11.20
CA GLY A 343 10.48 0.67 -10.85
C GLY A 343 11.61 0.59 -11.86
N LEU A 344 12.15 1.76 -12.23
CA LEU A 344 13.38 1.88 -13.00
C LEU A 344 14.49 2.40 -12.09
N VAL A 345 15.57 1.65 -11.98
CA VAL A 345 16.76 2.06 -11.21
C VAL A 345 17.61 2.98 -12.07
N LEU A 346 17.90 4.17 -11.54
CA LEU A 346 18.69 5.16 -12.25
C LEU A 346 20.10 5.24 -11.63
N GLU A 347 21.14 5.19 -12.43
CA GLU A 347 22.52 5.35 -12.00
C GLU A 347 23.16 6.57 -12.68
N GLY A 348 23.90 7.39 -11.90
CA GLY A 348 24.53 8.60 -12.41
C GLY A 348 23.57 9.76 -12.71
N LYS A 349 22.26 9.57 -12.49
CA LYS A 349 21.23 10.60 -12.70
C LYS A 349 20.27 10.63 -11.51
N PRO A 350 20.17 11.74 -10.75
CA PRO A 350 19.29 11.82 -9.60
C PRO A 350 17.82 11.65 -9.99
N VAL A 351 17.11 10.70 -9.38
CA VAL A 351 15.69 10.44 -9.68
C VAL A 351 14.81 11.67 -9.45
N GLY A 352 15.14 12.51 -8.48
CA GLY A 352 14.39 13.75 -8.19
C GLY A 352 14.38 14.75 -9.33
N GLU A 353 15.46 14.82 -10.10
CA GLU A 353 15.53 15.67 -11.30
C GLU A 353 14.60 15.14 -12.41
N VAL A 354 14.59 13.82 -12.61
CA VAL A 354 13.70 13.18 -13.60
C VAL A 354 12.24 13.38 -13.20
N VAL A 355 11.88 13.20 -11.93
CA VAL A 355 10.52 13.43 -11.40
C VAL A 355 10.10 14.89 -11.64
N THR A 356 10.98 15.86 -11.35
CA THR A 356 10.68 17.29 -11.53
C THR A 356 10.40 17.62 -13.01
N LYS A 357 11.25 17.15 -13.91
CA LYS A 357 11.05 17.33 -15.37
C LYS A 357 9.81 16.60 -15.89
N ALA A 358 9.50 15.41 -15.33
CA ALA A 358 8.28 14.70 -15.70
C ALA A 358 7.03 15.53 -15.37
N ILE A 359 7.00 16.18 -14.21
CA ILE A 359 5.91 17.09 -13.82
C ILE A 359 5.83 18.28 -14.80
N GLU A 360 6.96 18.86 -15.19
CA GLU A 360 6.99 19.93 -16.19
C GLU A 360 6.41 19.46 -17.53
N ASN A 361 6.66 18.21 -17.91
CA ASN A 361 6.14 17.56 -19.12
C ASN A 361 4.71 17.01 -18.96
N GLY A 362 4.04 17.26 -17.83
CA GLY A 362 2.66 16.82 -17.59
C GLY A 362 2.55 15.32 -17.28
N LEU A 363 3.54 14.75 -16.58
CA LEU A 363 3.52 13.36 -16.09
C LEU A 363 3.82 13.34 -14.59
N LEU A 364 2.95 12.69 -13.82
CA LEU A 364 3.18 12.47 -12.40
C LEU A 364 3.75 11.07 -12.16
N VAL A 365 4.99 11.04 -11.71
CA VAL A 365 5.71 9.85 -11.25
C VAL A 365 6.36 10.17 -9.90
N ILE A 366 6.78 9.17 -9.17
CA ILE A 366 7.38 9.34 -7.84
C ILE A 366 8.65 8.52 -7.68
N SER A 367 9.46 8.84 -6.69
CA SER A 367 10.64 8.06 -6.34
C SER A 367 10.34 7.00 -5.29
N ALA A 368 11.19 5.98 -5.20
CA ALA A 368 11.26 5.01 -4.11
C ALA A 368 12.72 4.65 -3.81
N GLY A 369 13.01 4.27 -2.57
CA GLY A 369 14.38 3.96 -2.15
C GLY A 369 15.35 5.14 -2.40
N SER A 370 16.58 4.81 -2.74
CA SER A 370 17.64 5.80 -2.97
C SER A 370 17.57 6.45 -4.35
N ASN A 371 17.28 5.69 -5.40
CA ASN A 371 17.31 6.20 -6.77
C ASN A 371 16.45 5.37 -7.75
N VAL A 372 15.21 5.09 -7.37
CA VAL A 372 14.25 4.33 -8.19
C VAL A 372 13.12 5.24 -8.63
N LEU A 373 12.88 5.34 -9.92
CA LEU A 373 11.67 5.95 -10.48
C LEU A 373 10.53 4.95 -10.36
N ARG A 374 9.53 5.26 -9.54
CA ARG A 374 8.39 4.38 -9.24
C ARG A 374 7.17 4.75 -10.08
N LEU A 375 6.56 3.74 -10.66
CA LEU A 375 5.35 3.79 -11.48
C LEU A 375 4.27 2.93 -10.81
N VAL A 376 3.22 3.57 -10.31
CA VAL A 376 2.07 2.93 -9.66
C VAL A 376 0.75 3.56 -10.12
N PRO A 377 0.46 3.51 -11.44
CA PRO A 377 -0.70 4.19 -12.02
C PRO A 377 -2.04 3.68 -11.49
N PRO A 378 -3.16 4.36 -11.79
CA PRO A 378 -4.49 3.74 -11.69
C PRO A 378 -4.54 2.42 -12.46
N LEU A 379 -5.31 1.43 -11.95
CA LEU A 379 -5.36 0.10 -12.56
C LEU A 379 -6.17 0.05 -13.87
N VAL A 380 -6.71 1.16 -14.28
CA VAL A 380 -7.55 1.35 -15.48
C VAL A 380 -6.79 2.00 -16.64
N ILE A 381 -5.45 2.11 -16.57
CA ILE A 381 -4.63 2.63 -17.68
C ILE A 381 -4.77 1.78 -18.93
N THR A 382 -4.60 2.40 -20.08
CA THR A 382 -4.62 1.77 -21.40
C THR A 382 -3.21 1.73 -22.03
N GLU A 383 -3.05 0.99 -23.13
CA GLU A 383 -1.81 1.02 -23.93
C GLU A 383 -1.47 2.44 -24.42
N ALA A 384 -2.49 3.23 -24.80
CA ALA A 384 -2.29 4.62 -25.20
C ALA A 384 -1.76 5.50 -24.05
N ASP A 385 -2.22 5.27 -22.81
CA ASP A 385 -1.69 5.97 -21.63
C ASP A 385 -0.24 5.56 -21.35
N ILE A 386 0.12 4.29 -21.59
CA ILE A 386 1.50 3.81 -21.47
C ILE A 386 2.38 4.47 -22.53
N ASP A 387 1.96 4.52 -23.79
CA ASP A 387 2.72 5.17 -24.87
C ASP A 387 2.94 6.65 -24.56
N GLU A 388 1.90 7.38 -24.15
CA GLU A 388 2.02 8.78 -23.73
C GLU A 388 2.97 8.95 -22.54
N MET A 389 2.91 8.04 -21.55
CA MET A 389 3.81 8.05 -20.40
C MET A 389 5.26 7.90 -20.86
N ILE A 390 5.56 6.96 -21.74
CA ILE A 390 6.91 6.75 -22.30
C ILE A 390 7.41 8.01 -23.00
N GLU A 391 6.59 8.62 -23.88
CA GLU A 391 6.97 9.85 -24.57
C GLU A 391 7.31 11.00 -23.63
N LYS A 392 6.49 11.20 -22.59
CA LYS A 392 6.69 12.24 -21.58
C LYS A 392 7.91 11.95 -20.70
N LEU A 393 8.13 10.68 -20.36
CA LEU A 393 9.26 10.25 -19.55
C LEU A 393 10.59 10.45 -20.33
N GLU A 394 10.64 10.08 -21.60
CA GLU A 394 11.82 10.30 -22.44
C GLU A 394 12.19 11.80 -22.58
N LYS A 395 11.19 12.69 -22.65
CA LYS A 395 11.43 14.14 -22.62
C LYS A 395 11.96 14.64 -21.28
N SER A 396 11.86 13.82 -20.23
CA SER A 396 12.26 14.16 -18.87
C SER A 396 13.66 13.65 -18.52
N PHE A 397 14.22 12.86 -19.38
CA PHE A 397 15.60 12.38 -19.29
C PHE A 397 16.58 13.43 -19.85
#